data_1c30b789b30fd75f1e08b0e3567c8008
#
_entry.id   1c30b789b30fd75f1e08b0e3567c8008
#
_cell.length_a   1.000
_cell.length_b   1.000
_cell.length_c   1.000
_cell.angle_alpha   90.00
_cell.angle_beta   90.00
_cell.angle_gamma   90.00
#
_symmetry.space_group_name_H-M   'P 1'
#
loop_
_entity.id
_entity.type
_entity.pdbx_description
1 polymer ?
#
loop_
_entity_poly.entity_id
_entity_poly.type
_entity_poly.pdbx_seq_one_letter_code
_entity_poly.pdbx_strand_id
1 'polypeptide(L)'
;MKRLGVSDEQVQKIESIFQDHRLRLIDLDADLQKQEAILEPMIEADQPDEAQVIAQIDKVAQARANLEKSNAQMLLAIRRVLTVDQWQKLRDLPGVSPLRGGPRPRPPAPGFPGAMPPAPISPPSE
;
A
#
# COMPACT_ATOMS: atom_id res chain seq x y z
N MET A 1 -12.78 -13.79 14.74
CA MET A 1 -13.41 -12.49 14.98
C MET A 1 -14.60 -12.56 15.91
N LYS A 2 -14.42 -13.22 17.02
CA LYS A 2 -15.52 -13.41 17.96
C LYS A 2 -16.04 -12.12 18.58
N ARG A 3 -15.19 -11.09 18.63
CA ARG A 3 -15.55 -9.81 19.26
C ARG A 3 -16.60 -9.03 18.48
N LEU A 4 -16.76 -9.32 17.19
CA LEU A 4 -17.69 -8.59 16.33
C LEU A 4 -19.02 -9.33 16.16
N GLY A 5 -19.15 -10.51 16.75
CA GLY A 5 -20.37 -11.32 16.56
C GLY A 5 -20.55 -11.79 15.13
N VAL A 6 -19.44 -12.04 14.43
CA VAL A 6 -19.45 -12.43 13.03
C VAL A 6 -19.72 -13.94 12.92
N SER A 7 -20.63 -14.32 12.04
CA SER A 7 -20.94 -15.74 11.82
C SER A 7 -19.85 -16.42 11.00
N ASP A 8 -19.80 -17.74 11.06
CA ASP A 8 -18.86 -18.52 10.25
C ASP A 8 -19.05 -18.25 8.77
N GLU A 9 -20.28 -18.10 8.33
CA GLU A 9 -20.59 -17.79 6.93
C GLU A 9 -20.02 -16.42 6.54
N GLN A 10 -20.15 -15.42 7.42
CA GLN A 10 -19.58 -14.12 7.18
C GLN A 10 -18.05 -14.18 7.12
N VAL A 11 -17.43 -14.96 8.00
CA VAL A 11 -15.98 -15.14 7.99
C VAL A 11 -15.52 -15.74 6.66
N GLN A 12 -16.20 -16.75 6.17
CA GLN A 12 -15.85 -17.37 4.89
C GLN A 12 -15.96 -16.39 3.73
N LYS A 13 -17.00 -15.57 3.73
CA LYS A 13 -17.18 -14.56 2.68
C LYS A 13 -16.07 -13.50 2.74
N ILE A 14 -15.71 -13.09 3.94
CA ILE A 14 -14.64 -12.09 4.12
C ILE A 14 -13.30 -12.68 3.68
N GLU A 15 -13.02 -13.94 4.04
CA GLU A 15 -11.81 -14.59 3.61
C GLU A 15 -11.70 -14.67 2.09
N SER A 16 -12.83 -14.98 1.43
CA SER A 16 -12.87 -15.01 -0.02
C SER A 16 -12.57 -13.63 -0.62
N ILE A 17 -13.14 -12.58 -0.02
CA ILE A 17 -12.88 -11.21 -0.45
C ILE A 17 -11.40 -10.87 -0.31
N PHE A 18 -10.78 -11.22 0.81
CA PHE A 18 -9.37 -10.98 1.02
C PHE A 18 -8.51 -11.75 0.01
N GLN A 19 -8.87 -13.00 -0.28
CA GLN A 19 -8.12 -13.80 -1.23
C GLN A 19 -8.15 -13.19 -2.62
N ASP A 20 -9.34 -12.80 -3.08
CA ASP A 20 -9.50 -12.17 -4.38
C ASP A 20 -8.75 -10.83 -4.43
N HIS A 21 -8.82 -10.06 -3.36
CA HIS A 21 -8.12 -8.80 -3.27
C HIS A 21 -6.60 -8.99 -3.31
N ARG A 22 -6.11 -10.00 -2.59
CA ARG A 22 -4.67 -10.27 -2.56
C ARG A 22 -4.13 -10.54 -3.96
N LEU A 23 -4.82 -11.36 -4.73
CA LEU A 23 -4.40 -11.68 -6.09
C LEU A 23 -4.41 -10.44 -6.97
N ARG A 24 -5.47 -9.64 -6.86
CA ARG A 24 -5.57 -8.40 -7.62
C ARG A 24 -4.51 -7.40 -7.20
N LEU A 25 -4.23 -7.33 -5.91
CA LEU A 25 -3.25 -6.40 -5.37
C LEU A 25 -1.84 -6.71 -5.89
N ILE A 26 -1.49 -7.97 -6.01
CA ILE A 26 -0.20 -8.38 -6.57
C ILE A 26 -0.03 -7.83 -7.97
N ASP A 27 -1.05 -7.99 -8.82
CA ASP A 27 -1.00 -7.51 -10.19
C ASP A 27 -0.94 -5.99 -10.26
N LEU A 28 -1.74 -5.31 -9.45
CA LEU A 28 -1.78 -3.84 -9.47
C LEU A 28 -0.50 -3.24 -8.91
N ASP A 29 0.06 -3.85 -7.88
CA ASP A 29 1.32 -3.38 -7.31
C ASP A 29 2.48 -3.60 -8.31
N ALA A 30 2.48 -4.73 -9.00
CA ALA A 30 3.48 -5.01 -10.02
C ALA A 30 3.40 -3.99 -11.15
N ASP A 31 2.20 -3.60 -11.55
CA ASP A 31 2.02 -2.60 -12.59
C ASP A 31 2.54 -1.24 -12.13
N LEU A 32 2.25 -0.84 -10.90
CA LEU A 32 2.75 0.41 -10.35
C LEU A 32 4.28 0.43 -10.34
N GLN A 33 4.90 -0.64 -9.85
CA GLN A 33 6.34 -0.74 -9.80
C GLN A 33 6.94 -0.68 -11.21
N LYS A 34 6.28 -1.33 -12.16
CA LYS A 34 6.71 -1.31 -13.56
C LYS A 34 6.68 0.11 -14.12
N GLN A 35 5.58 0.84 -13.88
CA GLN A 35 5.45 2.19 -14.40
C GLN A 35 6.47 3.13 -13.76
N GLU A 36 6.74 2.96 -12.47
CA GLU A 36 7.76 3.73 -11.79
C GLU A 36 9.16 3.42 -12.34
N ALA A 37 9.44 2.15 -12.61
CA ALA A 37 10.72 1.72 -13.16
C ALA A 37 10.95 2.27 -14.58
N ILE A 38 9.89 2.44 -15.33
CA ILE A 38 9.97 3.05 -16.67
C ILE A 38 10.24 4.56 -16.55
N LEU A 39 9.63 5.21 -15.58
CA LEU A 39 9.76 6.65 -15.39
C LEU A 39 11.18 7.06 -15.02
N GLU A 40 11.83 6.31 -14.16
CA GLU A 40 13.11 6.70 -13.59
C GLU A 40 14.17 7.01 -14.65
N PRO A 41 14.47 6.12 -15.61
CA PRO A 41 15.46 6.44 -16.63
C PRO A 41 15.03 7.56 -17.56
N MET A 42 13.74 7.80 -17.72
CA MET A 42 13.26 8.90 -18.55
C MET A 42 13.63 10.26 -17.95
N ILE A 43 13.55 10.36 -16.64
CA ILE A 43 13.91 11.60 -15.94
C ILE A 43 15.42 11.77 -15.90
N GLU A 44 16.17 10.68 -15.79
CA GLU A 44 17.63 10.72 -15.67
C GLU A 44 18.35 10.89 -17.01
N ALA A 45 17.62 10.81 -18.11
CA ALA A 45 18.23 10.99 -19.44
C ALA A 45 18.88 12.36 -19.57
N ASP A 46 19.93 12.43 -20.38
CA ASP A 46 20.63 13.70 -20.61
C ASP A 46 19.72 14.75 -21.22
N GLN A 47 18.81 14.33 -22.09
CA GLN A 47 17.83 15.20 -22.72
C GLN A 47 16.44 14.60 -22.57
N PRO A 48 15.83 14.78 -21.41
CA PRO A 48 14.51 14.21 -21.16
C PRO A 48 13.46 14.86 -22.08
N ASP A 49 12.57 14.04 -22.59
CA ASP A 49 11.40 14.52 -23.33
C ASP A 49 10.32 14.82 -22.31
N GLU A 50 10.08 16.10 -22.06
CA GLU A 50 9.13 16.51 -21.03
C GLU A 50 7.73 15.94 -21.28
N ALA A 51 7.26 15.97 -22.53
CA ALA A 51 5.93 15.45 -22.82
C ALA A 51 5.80 13.97 -22.51
N GLN A 52 6.83 13.19 -22.83
CA GLN A 52 6.83 11.77 -22.53
C GLN A 52 6.95 11.50 -21.04
N VAL A 53 7.75 12.30 -20.32
CA VAL A 53 7.86 12.18 -18.87
C VAL A 53 6.51 12.42 -18.23
N ILE A 54 5.83 13.49 -18.61
CA ILE A 54 4.51 13.79 -18.04
C ILE A 54 3.51 12.68 -18.35
N ALA A 55 3.52 12.15 -19.58
CA ALA A 55 2.64 11.04 -19.94
C ALA A 55 2.93 9.80 -19.11
N GLN A 56 4.20 9.54 -18.79
CA GLN A 56 4.57 8.40 -17.96
C GLN A 56 4.15 8.63 -16.51
N ILE A 57 4.24 9.86 -16.02
CA ILE A 57 3.75 10.20 -14.68
C ILE A 57 2.24 9.93 -14.59
N ASP A 58 1.49 10.24 -15.64
CA ASP A 58 0.07 9.92 -15.68
C ASP A 58 -0.17 8.42 -15.53
N LYS A 59 0.67 7.59 -16.14
CA LYS A 59 0.56 6.14 -16.02
C LYS A 59 0.86 5.68 -14.60
N VAL A 60 1.86 6.27 -13.97
CA VAL A 60 2.17 5.98 -12.56
C VAL A 60 0.99 6.38 -11.69
N ALA A 61 0.44 7.56 -11.89
CA ALA A 61 -0.69 8.05 -11.12
C ALA A 61 -1.91 7.16 -11.30
N GLN A 62 -2.16 6.70 -12.52
CA GLN A 62 -3.28 5.81 -12.80
C GLN A 62 -3.09 4.46 -12.10
N ALA A 63 -1.88 3.91 -12.14
CA ALA A 63 -1.58 2.66 -11.46
C ALA A 63 -1.79 2.79 -9.95
N ARG A 64 -1.38 3.91 -9.37
CA ARG A 64 -1.58 4.18 -7.95
C ARG A 64 -3.06 4.32 -7.62
N ALA A 65 -3.81 5.02 -8.47
CA ALA A 65 -5.25 5.16 -8.30
C ALA A 65 -5.95 3.80 -8.36
N ASN A 66 -5.50 2.91 -9.23
CA ASN A 66 -6.07 1.58 -9.34
C ASN A 66 -5.89 0.78 -8.05
N LEU A 67 -4.74 0.94 -7.38
CA LEU A 67 -4.52 0.32 -6.07
C LEU A 67 -5.49 0.86 -5.04
N GLU A 68 -5.65 2.18 -4.99
CA GLU A 68 -6.57 2.81 -4.04
C GLU A 68 -8.01 2.37 -4.29
N LYS A 69 -8.41 2.30 -5.55
CA LYS A 69 -9.75 1.82 -5.92
C LYS A 69 -9.96 0.38 -5.50
N SER A 70 -8.96 -0.46 -5.69
CA SER A 70 -9.05 -1.87 -5.30
C SER A 70 -9.22 -2.01 -3.79
N ASN A 71 -8.47 -1.23 -3.02
CA ASN A 71 -8.60 -1.22 -1.57
C ASN A 71 -9.99 -0.78 -1.14
N ALA A 72 -10.52 0.27 -1.75
CA ALA A 72 -11.84 0.75 -1.44
C ALA A 72 -12.92 -0.29 -1.81
N GLN A 73 -12.76 -0.94 -2.95
CA GLN A 73 -13.69 -1.99 -3.37
C GLN A 73 -13.69 -3.15 -2.39
N MET A 74 -12.53 -3.53 -1.88
CA MET A 74 -12.43 -4.56 -0.87
C MET A 74 -13.18 -4.18 0.39
N LEU A 75 -12.96 -2.96 0.87
CA LEU A 75 -13.63 -2.47 2.08
C LEU A 75 -15.14 -2.43 1.90
N LEU A 76 -15.60 -1.96 0.75
CA LEU A 76 -17.03 -1.92 0.46
C LEU A 76 -17.62 -3.32 0.38
N ALA A 77 -16.88 -4.28 -0.17
CA ALA A 77 -17.33 -5.66 -0.23
C ALA A 77 -17.45 -6.26 1.17
N ILE A 78 -16.47 -6.01 2.03
CA ILE A 78 -16.50 -6.46 3.42
C ILE A 78 -17.68 -5.82 4.15
N ARG A 79 -17.90 -4.53 3.92
CA ARG A 79 -18.99 -3.80 4.55
C ARG A 79 -20.35 -4.39 4.18
N ARG A 80 -20.50 -4.89 2.95
CA ARG A 80 -21.76 -5.54 2.54
C ARG A 80 -22.00 -6.86 3.24
N VAL A 81 -20.94 -7.55 3.65
CA VAL A 81 -21.04 -8.80 4.38
C VAL A 81 -21.42 -8.55 5.84
N LEU A 82 -20.92 -7.46 6.40
CA LEU A 82 -21.17 -7.11 7.79
C LEU A 82 -22.47 -6.33 7.95
N THR A 83 -23.08 -6.44 9.14
CA THR A 83 -24.16 -5.53 9.50
C THR A 83 -23.58 -4.15 9.79
N VAL A 84 -24.45 -3.14 9.82
CA VAL A 84 -24.03 -1.78 10.15
C VAL A 84 -23.37 -1.75 11.54
N ASP A 85 -23.94 -2.44 12.49
CA ASP A 85 -23.41 -2.50 13.86
C ASP A 85 -22.03 -3.16 13.89
N GLN A 86 -21.87 -4.27 13.17
CA GLN A 86 -20.58 -4.95 13.07
C GLN A 86 -19.53 -4.07 12.42
N TRP A 87 -19.90 -3.37 11.37
CA TRP A 87 -19.00 -2.45 10.69
C TRP A 87 -18.55 -1.32 11.62
N GLN A 88 -19.48 -0.74 12.38
CA GLN A 88 -19.15 0.33 13.31
C GLN A 88 -18.19 -0.16 14.40
N LYS A 89 -18.41 -1.36 14.91
CA LYS A 89 -17.51 -1.95 15.90
C LYS A 89 -16.12 -2.18 15.33
N LEU A 90 -16.06 -2.65 14.09
CA LEU A 90 -14.76 -2.85 13.44
C LEU A 90 -14.03 -1.53 13.27
N ARG A 91 -14.74 -0.49 12.83
CA ARG A 91 -14.16 0.82 12.62
C ARG A 91 -13.61 1.43 13.91
N ASP A 92 -14.26 1.14 15.03
CA ASP A 92 -13.89 1.70 16.32
C ASP A 92 -12.77 0.93 17.01
N LEU A 93 -12.37 -0.22 16.48
CA LEU A 93 -11.26 -0.98 17.04
C LEU A 93 -9.95 -0.21 16.90
N PRO A 94 -9.15 -0.14 17.97
CA PRO A 94 -7.85 0.52 17.89
C PRO A 94 -6.96 -0.14 16.84
N GLY A 95 -6.29 0.67 16.06
CA GLY A 95 -5.35 0.16 15.05
C GLY A 95 -6.00 -0.32 13.78
N VAL A 96 -7.32 -0.38 13.72
CA VAL A 96 -8.03 -0.75 12.50
C VAL A 96 -8.67 0.49 11.92
N SER A 97 -8.00 1.14 11.03
CA SER A 97 -8.56 2.29 10.32
C SER A 97 -8.27 2.09 8.84
N PRO A 98 -9.19 1.43 8.13
CA PRO A 98 -8.93 1.07 6.73
C PRO A 98 -8.70 2.27 5.83
N LEU A 99 -9.27 3.42 6.16
CA LEU A 99 -9.11 4.62 5.34
C LEU A 99 -8.02 5.55 5.84
N ARG A 100 -7.57 5.34 7.06
CA ARG A 100 -6.48 6.09 7.65
C ARG A 100 -5.21 5.27 7.73
N GLY A 101 -5.12 4.24 6.91
CA GLY A 101 -3.86 3.59 6.76
C GLY A 101 -2.89 4.67 6.34
N GLY A 102 -2.34 5.37 7.28
CA GLY A 102 -1.25 6.27 7.01
C GLY A 102 -0.18 5.52 6.23
N PRO A 103 0.77 6.24 5.64
CA PRO A 103 1.82 5.58 4.89
C PRO A 103 2.41 4.49 5.75
N ARG A 104 2.35 3.28 5.24
CA ARG A 104 3.02 2.17 5.91
C ARG A 104 4.44 2.61 6.17
N PRO A 105 4.91 2.47 7.41
CA PRO A 105 6.32 2.75 7.62
C PRO A 105 7.09 1.90 6.63
N ARG A 106 7.84 2.54 5.77
CA ARG A 106 8.68 1.81 4.85
C ARG A 106 9.64 0.99 5.66
N PRO A 107 9.70 -0.31 5.41
CA PRO A 107 10.76 -1.08 6.03
C PRO A 107 12.08 -0.45 5.64
N PRO A 108 13.03 -0.37 6.56
CA PRO A 108 14.34 0.17 6.22
C PRO A 108 14.86 -0.58 5.00
N ALA A 109 15.32 0.16 4.03
CA ALA A 109 15.84 -0.43 2.81
C ALA A 109 16.97 -1.38 3.19
N PRO A 110 16.84 -2.67 2.82
CA PRO A 110 17.88 -3.62 3.18
C PRO A 110 19.19 -3.24 2.51
N GLY A 111 20.25 -3.27 3.26
CA GLY A 111 21.57 -3.06 2.71
C GLY A 111 21.96 -1.61 2.50
N PHE A 112 21.25 -0.67 3.09
CA PHE A 112 21.65 0.72 3.00
C PHE A 112 22.61 1.03 4.14
N PRO A 113 23.91 1.07 3.87
CA PRO A 113 24.88 1.37 4.93
C PRO A 113 24.74 2.79 5.46
N GLY A 114 24.04 3.65 4.73
CA GLY A 114 23.76 4.99 5.19
C GLY A 114 22.88 5.07 6.42
N ALA A 115 22.23 3.97 6.76
CA ALA A 115 21.46 3.89 8.00
C ALA A 115 22.34 3.58 9.20
N MET A 116 23.62 3.41 8.99
CA MET A 116 24.52 3.20 10.11
C MET A 116 24.59 4.46 10.95
N PRO A 117 24.52 4.32 12.25
CA PRO A 117 24.74 5.46 13.11
C PRO A 117 26.13 6.02 12.78
N PRO A 118 26.28 7.32 12.86
CA PRO A 118 27.58 7.88 12.64
C PRO A 118 28.58 7.20 13.54
N ALA A 119 29.69 6.81 12.96
CA ALA A 119 30.72 6.17 13.73
C ALA A 119 31.04 7.05 14.93
N PRO A 120 31.21 6.47 16.08
CA PRO A 120 31.58 7.27 17.24
C PRO A 120 32.84 8.05 16.91
N ILE A 121 32.74 9.32 17.08
CA ILE A 121 33.90 10.18 16.86
C ILE A 121 34.99 9.67 17.77
N SER A 122 36.03 9.17 17.17
CA SER A 122 37.16 8.78 17.95
C SER A 122 37.64 9.97 18.74
N PRO A 123 37.76 9.84 20.02
CA PRO A 123 38.35 10.95 20.78
C PRO A 123 39.72 11.24 20.20
N PRO A 124 40.07 12.49 20.08
CA PRO A 124 41.38 12.80 19.61
C PRO A 124 42.39 12.15 20.54
N SER A 125 43.20 11.32 19.98
CA SER A 125 44.29 10.79 20.76
C SER A 125 45.22 11.92 21.06
N GLU A 126 45.47 12.11 22.29
CA GLU A 126 46.35 13.15 22.74
C GLU A 126 47.62 13.15 22.11
#